data_0d14b765adcc6f0445380fb8b313370c
#
_entry.id   0d14b765adcc6f0445380fb8b313370c
#
_cell.length_a   1.000
_cell.length_b   1.000
_cell.length_c   1.000
_cell.angle_alpha   90.00
_cell.angle_beta   90.00
_cell.angle_gamma   90.00
#
_symmetry.space_group_name_H-M   'P 1'
#
loop_
_entity.id
_entity.type
_entity.pdbx_description
1 polymer ?
#
loop_
_entity_poly.entity_id
_entity_poly.type
_entity_poly.pdbx_seq_one_letter_code
_entity_poly.pdbx_strand_id
1 'polypeptide(L)'
;IVKKTNAYEKSTPTDIEQISFQKVNYKSSIGGASVEAEKGVKLTAMFYHLDRGLELDKLAAERLYIHFSDILDRAAAEQISNARKAGKEVFAYVPAVIKGKQTDILIKNAENISNKTDGFLVGNIGVGELLRNILGEKVRLMGDYTLNLLNSSSSYYFKEAGYIGATFSYELNLSQLSSLLLPEDFETELGIYGRIPVMTSEYCPVGGSVGNAAPHKCKTQCKNGVYH
;
A
#
# COMPACT_ATOMS: atom_id res chain seq x y z
N ILE A 1 36.32 -21.76 -2.37
CA ILE A 1 36.91 -20.77 -3.32
C ILE A 1 35.78 -20.24 -4.14
N VAL A 2 35.24 -19.08 -3.77
CA VAL A 2 34.19 -18.36 -4.52
C VAL A 2 34.93 -17.42 -5.48
N LYS A 3 34.87 -17.73 -6.80
CA LYS A 3 35.31 -16.77 -7.80
C LYS A 3 34.35 -15.60 -7.88
N LYS A 4 34.82 -14.41 -7.58
CA LYS A 4 34.14 -13.15 -7.92
C LYS A 4 34.11 -13.05 -9.45
N THR A 5 32.95 -13.17 -10.04
CA THR A 5 32.70 -12.71 -11.40
C THR A 5 32.28 -11.24 -11.35
N ASN A 6 33.22 -10.34 -11.55
CA ASN A 6 32.94 -8.95 -11.91
C ASN A 6 32.59 -8.95 -13.41
N ALA A 7 31.32 -8.86 -13.71
CA ALA A 7 30.85 -8.43 -15.02
C ALA A 7 29.45 -7.83 -14.85
N TYR A 8 29.39 -6.66 -14.25
CA TYR A 8 28.33 -5.70 -14.55
C TYR A 8 28.85 -4.86 -15.71
N GLU A 9 28.60 -5.28 -16.94
CA GLU A 9 28.65 -4.38 -18.06
C GLU A 9 27.59 -3.31 -17.81
N LYS A 10 28.03 -2.04 -17.73
CA LYS A 10 27.15 -0.89 -17.78
C LYS A 10 26.45 -0.91 -19.13
N SER A 11 25.23 -1.44 -19.17
CA SER A 11 24.33 -1.15 -20.28
C SER A 11 24.06 0.36 -20.24
N THR A 12 24.48 1.08 -21.28
CA THR A 12 24.02 2.43 -21.56
C THR A 12 22.50 2.43 -21.55
N PRO A 13 21.84 3.43 -20.94
CA PRO A 13 20.40 3.55 -21.02
C PRO A 13 20.06 3.65 -22.51
N THR A 14 19.42 2.62 -23.04
CA THR A 14 18.72 2.71 -24.31
C THR A 14 17.65 3.79 -24.16
N ASP A 15 17.59 4.72 -25.10
CA ASP A 15 16.63 5.80 -25.16
C ASP A 15 15.25 5.27 -24.77
N ILE A 16 14.71 5.84 -23.68
CA ILE A 16 13.32 5.64 -23.34
C ILE A 16 12.54 6.40 -24.41
N GLU A 17 12.11 5.69 -25.46
CA GLU A 17 11.11 6.22 -26.38
C GLU A 17 9.97 6.78 -25.52
N GLN A 18 9.61 8.03 -25.79
CA GLN A 18 8.49 8.68 -25.13
C GLN A 18 7.26 7.80 -25.31
N ILE A 19 6.89 7.11 -24.24
CA ILE A 19 5.62 6.38 -24.19
C ILE A 19 4.53 7.44 -24.23
N SER A 20 4.01 7.72 -25.41
CA SER A 20 2.81 8.52 -25.56
C SER A 20 1.65 7.71 -25.02
N PHE A 21 1.10 8.11 -23.88
CA PHE A 21 -0.15 7.54 -23.38
C PHE A 21 -1.27 7.92 -24.34
N GLN A 22 -1.56 7.04 -25.31
CA GLN A 22 -2.79 7.14 -26.07
C GLN A 22 -3.93 6.85 -25.10
N LYS A 23 -4.89 7.77 -25.04
CA LYS A 23 -6.14 7.60 -24.31
C LYS A 23 -6.85 6.38 -24.89
N VAL A 24 -6.71 5.21 -24.25
CA VAL A 24 -7.37 3.99 -24.71
C VAL A 24 -8.84 4.09 -24.32
N ASN A 25 -9.69 4.37 -25.30
CA ASN A 25 -11.13 4.28 -25.13
C ASN A 25 -11.51 2.79 -25.11
N TYR A 26 -11.71 2.25 -23.92
CA TYR A 26 -12.26 0.92 -23.75
C TYR A 26 -13.74 0.92 -24.14
N LYS A 27 -14.05 0.54 -25.36
CA LYS A 27 -15.37 0.03 -25.69
C LYS A 27 -15.40 -1.43 -25.28
N SER A 28 -16.09 -1.75 -24.20
CA SER A 28 -16.34 -3.12 -23.82
C SER A 28 -17.20 -3.79 -24.90
N SER A 29 -16.65 -4.78 -25.59
CA SER A 29 -17.38 -5.61 -26.59
C SER A 29 -18.14 -6.76 -25.93
N ILE A 30 -18.52 -6.65 -24.67
CA ILE A 30 -19.39 -7.61 -23.98
C ILE A 30 -20.57 -6.84 -23.42
N GLY A 31 -21.71 -6.96 -24.17
CA GLY A 31 -23.08 -6.71 -23.74
C GLY A 31 -23.37 -5.47 -22.90
N GLY A 32 -23.55 -4.32 -23.55
CA GLY A 32 -24.60 -3.36 -23.21
C GLY A 32 -24.60 -2.75 -21.81
N ALA A 33 -23.49 -2.22 -21.34
CA ALA A 33 -23.50 -1.12 -20.39
C ALA A 33 -22.37 -0.15 -20.80
N SER A 34 -22.74 1.01 -21.31
CA SER A 34 -21.83 2.13 -21.45
C SER A 34 -21.50 2.62 -20.04
N VAL A 35 -20.40 2.12 -19.47
CA VAL A 35 -19.82 2.76 -18.29
C VAL A 35 -19.19 4.04 -18.80
N GLU A 36 -19.87 5.15 -18.64
CA GLU A 36 -19.28 6.49 -18.73
C GLU A 36 -18.26 6.58 -17.60
N ALA A 37 -16.99 6.35 -17.94
CA ALA A 37 -15.87 6.49 -17.02
C ALA A 37 -15.54 7.97 -16.84
N GLU A 38 -16.40 8.70 -16.16
CA GLU A 38 -16.15 10.07 -15.67
C GLU A 38 -15.73 10.09 -14.18
N LYS A 39 -15.28 9.00 -13.61
CA LYS A 39 -14.48 9.09 -12.38
C LYS A 39 -13.03 9.32 -12.77
N GLY A 40 -12.59 10.58 -12.68
CA GLY A 40 -11.20 10.94 -12.94
C GLY A 40 -10.23 10.06 -12.16
N VAL A 41 -9.06 9.82 -12.75
CA VAL A 41 -7.98 9.08 -12.06
C VAL A 41 -7.58 9.86 -10.83
N LYS A 42 -7.64 9.21 -9.66
CA LYS A 42 -7.18 9.79 -8.39
C LYS A 42 -5.73 9.41 -8.14
N LEU A 43 -4.99 10.36 -7.58
CA LEU A 43 -3.63 10.11 -7.13
C LEU A 43 -3.64 9.71 -5.66
N THR A 44 -2.95 8.62 -5.33
CA THR A 44 -2.75 8.18 -3.94
C THR A 44 -1.28 8.26 -3.56
N ALA A 45 -0.98 8.49 -2.29
CA ALA A 45 0.39 8.51 -1.78
C ALA A 45 0.50 7.65 -0.52
N MET A 46 1.57 6.84 -0.46
CA MET A 46 1.82 5.92 0.64
C MET A 46 3.09 6.30 1.41
N PHE A 47 2.99 6.31 2.73
CA PHE A 47 4.07 6.64 3.65
C PHE A 47 4.30 5.48 4.61
N TYR A 48 5.44 4.80 4.47
CA TYR A 48 5.87 3.78 5.43
C TYR A 48 6.28 4.40 6.77
N HIS A 49 6.79 5.63 6.72
CA HIS A 49 7.08 6.48 7.88
C HIS A 49 6.77 7.92 7.49
N LEU A 50 6.05 8.61 8.36
CA LEU A 50 5.67 9.99 8.12
C LEU A 50 6.79 10.95 8.57
N ASP A 51 7.29 11.75 7.64
CA ASP A 51 8.20 12.84 7.97
C ASP A 51 7.42 13.98 8.63
N ARG A 52 7.91 14.46 9.76
CA ARG A 52 7.27 15.52 10.55
C ARG A 52 7.26 16.88 9.84
N GLY A 53 8.16 17.09 8.88
CA GLY A 53 8.22 18.31 8.08
C GLY A 53 7.31 18.31 6.85
N LEU A 54 6.61 17.21 6.56
CA LEU A 54 5.81 17.08 5.37
C LEU A 54 4.43 17.71 5.55
N GLU A 55 4.06 18.63 4.67
CA GLU A 55 2.73 19.26 4.63
C GLU A 55 1.77 18.40 3.80
N LEU A 56 1.09 17.47 4.46
CA LEU A 56 0.20 16.51 3.82
C LEU A 56 -0.98 17.16 3.08
N ASP A 57 -1.48 18.27 3.59
CA ASP A 57 -2.56 19.07 3.01
C ASP A 57 -2.19 19.66 1.64
N LYS A 58 -0.91 19.93 1.39
CA LYS A 58 -0.40 20.51 0.14
C LYS A 58 -0.06 19.49 -0.94
N LEU A 59 -0.08 18.20 -0.63
CA LEU A 59 0.20 17.15 -1.62
C LEU A 59 -0.87 17.12 -2.71
N ALA A 60 -0.48 16.78 -3.94
CA ALA A 60 -1.44 16.57 -5.03
C ALA A 60 -2.30 15.31 -4.85
N ALA A 61 -1.88 14.38 -4.00
CA ALA A 61 -2.61 13.15 -3.72
C ALA A 61 -3.95 13.42 -3.02
N GLU A 62 -4.99 12.74 -3.44
CA GLU A 62 -6.34 12.83 -2.87
C GLU A 62 -6.52 11.83 -1.70
N ARG A 63 -5.83 10.68 -1.75
CA ARG A 63 -5.81 9.67 -0.69
C ARG A 63 -4.41 9.46 -0.17
N LEU A 64 -4.27 9.36 1.14
CA LEU A 64 -3.00 9.18 1.84
C LEU A 64 -3.05 7.89 2.65
N TYR A 65 -2.08 7.02 2.45
CA TYR A 65 -1.87 5.81 3.25
C TYR A 65 -0.73 6.07 4.24
N ILE A 66 -1.05 6.10 5.53
CA ILE A 66 -0.10 6.40 6.60
C ILE A 66 0.01 5.20 7.51
N HIS A 67 1.23 4.78 7.84
CA HIS A 67 1.45 3.64 8.72
C HIS A 67 0.67 3.80 10.04
N PHE A 68 -0.01 2.75 10.50
CA PHE A 68 -0.92 2.83 11.64
C PHE A 68 -0.24 3.31 12.93
N SER A 69 1.07 3.04 13.12
CA SER A 69 1.82 3.55 14.27
C SER A 69 1.99 5.07 14.23
N ASP A 70 2.11 5.66 13.02
CA ASP A 70 2.24 7.10 12.87
C ASP A 70 0.89 7.81 13.08
N ILE A 71 -0.24 7.14 12.76
CA ILE A 71 -1.59 7.60 13.13
C ILE A 71 -1.76 7.73 14.66
N LEU A 72 -1.07 6.88 15.40
CA LEU A 72 -1.10 6.90 16.87
C LEU A 72 -0.11 7.91 17.47
N ASP A 73 0.86 8.39 16.71
CA ASP A 73 1.82 9.39 17.18
C ASP A 73 1.13 10.75 17.33
N ARG A 74 1.25 11.34 18.53
CA ARG A 74 0.71 12.67 18.82
C ARG A 74 1.35 13.76 17.93
N ALA A 75 2.60 13.57 17.55
CA ALA A 75 3.31 14.53 16.69
C ALA A 75 2.75 14.56 15.25
N ALA A 76 2.11 13.49 14.77
CA ALA A 76 1.49 13.44 13.46
C ALA A 76 0.02 13.91 13.45
N ALA A 77 -0.58 14.07 14.63
CA ALA A 77 -2.02 14.34 14.74
C ALA A 77 -2.46 15.60 14.02
N GLU A 78 -1.66 16.68 14.09
CA GLU A 78 -1.95 17.96 13.42
C GLU A 78 -1.85 17.81 11.90
N GLN A 79 -0.79 17.17 11.38
CA GLN A 79 -0.61 16.92 9.94
C GLN A 79 -1.79 16.12 9.37
N ILE A 80 -2.23 15.07 10.06
CA ILE A 80 -3.36 14.22 9.67
C ILE A 80 -4.68 15.03 9.70
N SER A 81 -4.90 15.80 10.76
CA SER A 81 -6.08 16.65 10.87
C SER A 81 -6.14 17.70 9.75
N ASN A 82 -5.03 18.33 9.41
CA ASN A 82 -4.95 19.33 8.34
C ASN A 82 -5.22 18.69 6.98
N ALA A 83 -4.65 17.51 6.71
CA ALA A 83 -4.93 16.77 5.48
C ALA A 83 -6.43 16.46 5.32
N ARG A 84 -7.09 15.96 6.35
CA ARG A 84 -8.53 15.68 6.34
C ARG A 84 -9.37 16.96 6.18
N LYS A 85 -9.01 18.06 6.83
CA LYS A 85 -9.67 19.36 6.64
C LYS A 85 -9.52 19.91 5.22
N ALA A 86 -8.40 19.57 4.56
CA ALA A 86 -8.17 19.90 3.14
C ALA A 86 -8.93 18.96 2.18
N GLY A 87 -9.78 18.06 2.68
CA GLY A 87 -10.61 17.15 1.88
C GLY A 87 -9.90 15.88 1.42
N LYS A 88 -8.74 15.56 1.97
CA LYS A 88 -8.03 14.31 1.64
C LYS A 88 -8.58 13.12 2.42
N GLU A 89 -8.71 11.98 1.77
CA GLU A 89 -8.96 10.71 2.45
C GLU A 89 -7.66 10.23 3.12
N VAL A 90 -7.72 9.88 4.39
CA VAL A 90 -6.58 9.32 5.13
C VAL A 90 -6.91 7.90 5.57
N PHE A 91 -6.13 6.92 5.11
CA PHE A 91 -6.26 5.53 5.48
C PHE A 91 -5.07 5.08 6.33
N ALA A 92 -5.34 4.28 7.33
CA ALA A 92 -4.29 3.65 8.12
C ALA A 92 -3.70 2.45 7.37
N TYR A 93 -2.42 2.50 7.02
CA TYR A 93 -1.73 1.35 6.44
C TYR A 93 -1.33 0.35 7.52
N VAL A 94 -1.75 -0.90 7.35
CA VAL A 94 -1.34 -2.03 8.16
C VAL A 94 -0.53 -3.00 7.30
N PRO A 95 0.77 -3.20 7.59
CA PRO A 95 1.64 -4.07 6.78
C PRO A 95 1.16 -5.52 6.70
N ALA A 96 1.59 -6.21 5.63
CA ALA A 96 1.31 -7.64 5.45
C ALA A 96 1.82 -8.51 6.60
N VAL A 97 2.97 -8.16 7.16
CA VAL A 97 3.57 -8.86 8.30
C VAL A 97 3.49 -7.97 9.53
N ILE A 98 2.59 -8.33 10.44
CA ILE A 98 2.47 -7.72 11.76
C ILE A 98 2.44 -8.83 12.82
N LYS A 99 3.20 -8.68 13.90
CA LYS A 99 3.38 -9.74 14.91
C LYS A 99 3.51 -9.20 16.32
N GLY A 100 3.11 -10.04 17.29
CA GLY A 100 3.30 -9.80 18.71
C GLY A 100 2.83 -8.41 19.11
N LYS A 101 3.71 -7.59 19.66
CA LYS A 101 3.38 -6.24 20.13
C LYS A 101 2.70 -5.34 19.11
N GLN A 102 3.00 -5.48 17.82
CA GLN A 102 2.35 -4.67 16.78
C GLN A 102 0.88 -5.06 16.63
N THR A 103 0.59 -6.36 16.67
CA THR A 103 -0.78 -6.87 16.64
C THR A 103 -1.56 -6.40 17.87
N ASP A 104 -0.95 -6.49 19.06
CA ASP A 104 -1.57 -6.02 20.30
C ASP A 104 -1.87 -4.51 20.27
N ILE A 105 -0.94 -3.72 19.72
CA ILE A 105 -1.12 -2.28 19.54
C ILE A 105 -2.27 -2.00 18.57
N LEU A 106 -2.35 -2.70 17.46
CA LEU A 106 -3.42 -2.55 16.49
C LEU A 106 -4.78 -2.86 17.11
N ILE A 107 -4.92 -4.01 17.75
CA ILE A 107 -6.17 -4.46 18.41
C ILE A 107 -6.62 -3.42 19.43
N LYS A 108 -5.72 -3.04 20.34
CA LYS A 108 -6.02 -2.10 21.42
C LYS A 108 -6.44 -0.72 20.93
N ASN A 109 -5.97 -0.31 19.76
CA ASN A 109 -6.18 1.04 19.26
C ASN A 109 -7.01 1.09 17.97
N ALA A 110 -7.62 -0.01 17.52
CA ALA A 110 -8.36 -0.06 16.25
C ALA A 110 -9.44 1.02 16.17
N GLU A 111 -10.24 1.20 17.21
CA GLU A 111 -11.27 2.25 17.29
C GLU A 111 -10.68 3.67 17.24
N ASN A 112 -9.59 3.91 17.98
CA ASN A 112 -8.90 5.21 17.98
C ASN A 112 -8.32 5.54 16.60
N ILE A 113 -7.77 4.54 15.90
CA ILE A 113 -7.28 4.70 14.53
C ILE A 113 -8.47 4.99 13.59
N SER A 114 -9.53 4.21 13.68
CA SER A 114 -10.74 4.39 12.86
C SER A 114 -11.35 5.77 13.01
N ASN A 115 -11.37 6.32 14.22
CA ASN A 115 -11.88 7.69 14.48
C ASN A 115 -11.02 8.79 13.83
N LYS A 116 -9.75 8.50 13.55
CA LYS A 116 -8.80 9.46 12.95
C LYS A 116 -8.63 9.29 11.45
N THR A 117 -9.16 8.21 10.88
CA THR A 117 -8.96 7.83 9.47
C THR A 117 -10.28 7.54 8.78
N ASP A 118 -10.25 7.44 7.48
CA ASP A 118 -11.42 7.15 6.64
C ASP A 118 -11.50 5.66 6.25
N GLY A 119 -10.51 4.86 6.66
CA GLY A 119 -10.43 3.43 6.43
C GLY A 119 -9.04 2.86 6.68
N PHE A 120 -8.84 1.62 6.22
CA PHE A 120 -7.58 0.90 6.38
C PHE A 120 -7.10 0.34 5.03
N LEU A 121 -5.80 0.46 4.75
CA LEU A 121 -5.11 -0.29 3.72
C LEU A 121 -4.45 -1.50 4.39
N VAL A 122 -4.86 -2.70 4.02
CA VAL A 122 -4.41 -3.93 4.68
C VAL A 122 -3.66 -4.85 3.73
N GLY A 123 -2.49 -5.30 4.15
CA GLY A 123 -1.64 -6.24 3.41
C GLY A 123 -1.87 -7.71 3.76
N ASN A 124 -2.84 -8.02 4.63
CA ASN A 124 -3.10 -9.37 5.13
C ASN A 124 -4.59 -9.59 5.35
N ILE A 125 -5.15 -10.67 4.79
CA ILE A 125 -6.58 -11.00 4.89
C ILE A 125 -7.02 -11.16 6.35
N GLY A 126 -6.22 -11.83 7.17
CA GLY A 126 -6.54 -12.02 8.60
C GLY A 126 -6.60 -10.71 9.38
N VAL A 127 -5.83 -9.70 8.98
CA VAL A 127 -5.93 -8.34 9.57
C VAL A 127 -7.23 -7.67 9.13
N GLY A 128 -7.62 -7.81 7.87
CA GLY A 128 -8.92 -7.29 7.39
C GLY A 128 -10.09 -7.86 8.17
N GLU A 129 -10.10 -9.18 8.37
CA GLU A 129 -11.11 -9.88 9.17
C GLU A 129 -11.09 -9.43 10.64
N LEU A 130 -9.90 -9.32 11.23
CA LEU A 130 -9.73 -8.83 12.60
C LEU A 130 -10.32 -7.42 12.78
N LEU A 131 -10.02 -6.50 11.86
CA LEU A 131 -10.54 -5.14 11.92
C LEU A 131 -12.05 -5.09 11.77
N ARG A 132 -12.62 -5.97 10.92
CA ARG A 132 -14.06 -6.08 10.73
C ARG A 132 -14.74 -6.62 11.99
N ASN A 133 -14.15 -7.60 12.64
CA ASN A 133 -14.67 -8.15 13.91
C ASN A 133 -14.66 -7.11 15.05
N ILE A 134 -13.69 -6.18 15.05
CA ILE A 134 -13.60 -5.14 16.07
C ILE A 134 -14.49 -3.94 15.75
N LEU A 135 -14.48 -3.49 14.50
CA LEU A 135 -15.08 -2.20 14.07
C LEU A 135 -16.44 -2.37 13.39
N GLY A 136 -16.82 -3.62 13.07
CA GLY A 136 -18.06 -3.95 12.36
C GLY A 136 -17.93 -3.87 10.84
N GLU A 137 -18.99 -4.31 10.15
CA GLU A 137 -19.03 -4.48 8.68
C GLU A 137 -18.88 -3.15 7.90
N LYS A 138 -19.10 -2.01 8.53
CA LYS A 138 -19.00 -0.70 7.86
C LYS A 138 -17.58 -0.16 7.76
N VAL A 139 -16.58 -0.86 8.32
CA VAL A 139 -15.19 -0.45 8.17
C VAL A 139 -14.77 -0.49 6.70
N ARG A 140 -14.21 0.61 6.21
CA ARG A 140 -13.69 0.68 4.82
C ARG A 140 -12.33 0.01 4.76
N LEU A 141 -12.23 -1.09 4.02
CA LEU A 141 -10.99 -1.84 3.81
C LEU A 141 -10.56 -1.73 2.36
N MET A 142 -9.32 -1.30 2.15
CA MET A 142 -8.62 -1.34 0.87
C MET A 142 -7.55 -2.42 0.94
N GLY A 143 -7.43 -3.26 -0.08
CA GLY A 143 -6.39 -4.29 -0.16
C GLY A 143 -5.07 -3.71 -0.66
N ASP A 144 -3.96 -4.00 0.03
CA ASP A 144 -2.63 -3.66 -0.46
C ASP A 144 -2.16 -4.65 -1.55
N TYR A 145 -1.17 -4.27 -2.36
CA TYR A 145 -0.61 -5.12 -3.42
C TYR A 145 -0.18 -6.53 -2.93
N THR A 146 0.16 -6.66 -1.65
CA THR A 146 0.54 -7.93 -1.01
C THR A 146 -0.60 -8.94 -0.90
N LEU A 147 -1.85 -8.52 -1.10
CA LEU A 147 -2.99 -9.42 -1.23
C LEU A 147 -3.07 -10.11 -2.60
N ASN A 148 -2.15 -9.77 -3.52
CA ASN A 148 -2.03 -10.41 -4.82
C ASN A 148 -3.31 -10.38 -5.67
N LEU A 149 -3.85 -9.19 -5.92
CA LEU A 149 -4.91 -9.02 -6.90
C LEU A 149 -4.35 -9.29 -8.31
N LEU A 150 -4.44 -10.56 -8.76
CA LEU A 150 -3.81 -11.06 -9.97
C LEU A 150 -4.81 -11.41 -11.09
N ASN A 151 -6.08 -11.56 -10.77
CA ASN A 151 -7.11 -11.99 -11.72
C ASN A 151 -8.50 -11.53 -11.31
N SER A 152 -9.45 -11.69 -12.24
CA SER A 152 -10.84 -11.30 -12.01
C SER A 152 -11.47 -12.01 -10.81
N SER A 153 -11.20 -13.29 -10.61
CA SER A 153 -11.76 -14.04 -9.48
C SER A 153 -11.31 -13.47 -8.14
N SER A 154 -10.05 -13.03 -8.04
CA SER A 154 -9.55 -12.36 -6.83
C SER A 154 -10.29 -11.07 -6.54
N SER A 155 -10.63 -10.27 -7.57
CA SER A 155 -11.36 -9.02 -7.37
C SER A 155 -12.78 -9.25 -6.87
N TYR A 156 -13.48 -10.25 -7.41
CA TYR A 156 -14.80 -10.64 -6.93
C TYR A 156 -14.75 -11.17 -5.49
N TYR A 157 -13.75 -11.99 -5.16
CA TYR A 157 -13.55 -12.46 -3.80
C TYR A 157 -13.38 -11.30 -2.81
N PHE A 158 -12.51 -10.32 -3.12
CA PHE A 158 -12.32 -9.17 -2.23
C PHE A 158 -13.59 -8.31 -2.12
N LYS A 159 -14.33 -8.14 -3.20
CA LYS A 159 -15.61 -7.44 -3.16
C LYS A 159 -16.61 -8.15 -2.24
N GLU A 160 -16.79 -9.47 -2.39
CA GLU A 160 -17.66 -10.29 -1.54
C GLU A 160 -17.17 -10.29 -0.07
N ALA A 161 -15.86 -10.32 0.13
CA ALA A 161 -15.25 -10.14 1.43
C ALA A 161 -15.37 -8.71 1.99
N GLY A 162 -16.10 -7.78 1.33
CA GLY A 162 -16.42 -6.44 1.79
C GLY A 162 -15.30 -5.42 1.67
N TYR A 163 -14.28 -5.69 0.86
CA TYR A 163 -13.29 -4.66 0.52
C TYR A 163 -13.88 -3.67 -0.47
N ILE A 164 -13.58 -2.39 -0.28
CA ILE A 164 -14.00 -1.34 -1.22
C ILE A 164 -13.17 -1.35 -2.50
N GLY A 165 -11.98 -1.93 -2.46
CA GLY A 165 -11.05 -2.02 -3.58
C GLY A 165 -9.74 -2.69 -3.18
N ALA A 166 -8.81 -2.80 -4.14
CA ALA A 166 -7.47 -3.31 -3.90
C ALA A 166 -6.44 -2.76 -4.90
N THR A 167 -5.18 -2.73 -4.46
CA THR A 167 -4.04 -2.43 -5.33
C THR A 167 -3.67 -3.68 -6.12
N PHE A 168 -3.49 -3.52 -7.43
CA PHE A 168 -3.02 -4.61 -8.30
C PHE A 168 -1.63 -5.10 -7.89
N SER A 169 -1.41 -6.40 -8.09
CA SER A 169 -0.06 -6.96 -7.94
C SER A 169 0.90 -6.33 -8.95
N TYR A 170 2.10 -5.99 -8.50
CA TYR A 170 3.16 -5.47 -9.36
C TYR A 170 3.70 -6.51 -10.38
N GLU A 171 3.25 -7.76 -10.29
CA GLU A 171 3.62 -8.83 -11.22
C GLU A 171 2.78 -8.79 -12.51
N LEU A 172 1.70 -8.03 -12.55
CA LEU A 172 0.83 -7.91 -13.73
C LEU A 172 1.42 -6.94 -14.76
N ASN A 173 1.46 -7.39 -16.01
CA ASN A 173 1.75 -6.53 -17.14
C ASN A 173 0.48 -5.82 -17.67
N LEU A 174 0.65 -4.82 -18.55
CA LEU A 174 -0.47 -4.02 -19.07
C LEU A 174 -1.52 -4.85 -19.81
N SER A 175 -1.12 -5.89 -20.55
CA SER A 175 -2.05 -6.76 -21.26
C SER A 175 -2.92 -7.56 -20.28
N GLN A 176 -2.32 -8.05 -19.20
CA GLN A 176 -3.06 -8.74 -18.15
C GLN A 176 -4.02 -7.79 -17.42
N LEU A 177 -3.55 -6.59 -17.06
CA LEU A 177 -4.39 -5.57 -16.43
C LEU A 177 -5.60 -5.21 -17.29
N SER A 178 -5.40 -5.05 -18.60
CA SER A 178 -6.46 -4.68 -19.54
C SER A 178 -7.50 -5.79 -19.77
N SER A 179 -7.16 -7.03 -19.44
CA SER A 179 -8.06 -8.19 -19.60
C SER A 179 -8.88 -8.52 -18.33
N LEU A 180 -8.63 -7.82 -17.23
CA LEU A 180 -9.35 -8.06 -15.98
C LEU A 180 -10.79 -7.59 -16.06
N LEU A 181 -11.70 -8.46 -15.65
CA LEU A 181 -13.09 -8.12 -15.37
C LEU A 181 -13.18 -7.78 -13.88
N LEU A 182 -13.62 -6.58 -13.60
CA LEU A 182 -13.70 -6.06 -12.23
C LEU A 182 -15.16 -5.98 -11.79
N PRO A 183 -15.46 -6.22 -10.51
CA PRO A 183 -16.80 -6.00 -9.98
C PRO A 183 -17.19 -4.53 -10.07
N GLU A 184 -18.48 -4.26 -10.22
CA GLU A 184 -19.02 -2.90 -10.13
C GLU A 184 -18.73 -2.31 -8.76
N ASP A 185 -18.44 -1.01 -8.71
CA ASP A 185 -18.09 -0.28 -7.48
C ASP A 185 -16.89 -0.86 -6.69
N PHE A 186 -15.95 -1.50 -7.38
CA PHE A 186 -14.70 -1.96 -6.80
C PHE A 186 -13.55 -1.04 -7.23
N GLU A 187 -12.97 -0.32 -6.29
CA GLU A 187 -11.85 0.59 -6.56
C GLU A 187 -10.58 -0.20 -6.86
N THR A 188 -9.82 0.22 -7.87
CA THR A 188 -8.53 -0.41 -8.16
C THR A 188 -7.43 0.62 -8.18
N GLU A 189 -6.26 0.24 -7.67
CA GLU A 189 -5.07 1.06 -7.64
C GLU A 189 -3.91 0.38 -8.35
N LEU A 190 -3.04 1.18 -8.95
CA LEU A 190 -1.80 0.74 -9.58
C LEU A 190 -0.64 1.59 -9.05
N GLY A 191 0.39 0.95 -8.52
CA GLY A 191 1.63 1.64 -8.16
C GLY A 191 2.40 2.07 -9.40
N ILE A 192 2.59 3.38 -9.56
CA ILE A 192 3.24 3.97 -10.74
C ILE A 192 4.61 4.56 -10.44
N TYR A 193 4.92 4.82 -9.18
CA TYR A 193 6.17 5.43 -8.77
C TYR A 193 6.51 5.08 -7.33
N GLY A 194 7.78 4.84 -7.04
CA GLY A 194 8.30 4.62 -5.70
C GLY A 194 9.23 3.40 -5.58
N ARG A 195 9.63 3.11 -4.35
CA ARG A 195 10.41 1.92 -4.02
C ARG A 195 9.44 0.77 -3.74
N ILE A 196 9.47 -0.25 -4.59
CA ILE A 196 8.66 -1.45 -4.43
C ILE A 196 9.44 -2.44 -3.55
N PRO A 197 8.87 -2.91 -2.43
CA PRO A 197 9.46 -3.99 -1.64
C PRO A 197 9.47 -5.28 -2.47
N VAL A 198 10.65 -5.79 -2.78
CA VAL A 198 10.80 -7.04 -3.53
C VAL A 198 10.89 -8.27 -2.63
N MET A 199 11.17 -8.06 -1.35
CA MET A 199 11.20 -9.12 -0.35
C MET A 199 10.93 -8.54 1.05
N THR A 200 10.12 -9.24 1.83
CA THR A 200 9.94 -8.99 3.26
C THR A 200 10.52 -10.17 4.04
N SER A 201 11.46 -9.89 4.94
CA SER A 201 12.11 -10.92 5.76
C SER A 201 11.87 -10.65 7.24
N GLU A 202 11.65 -11.71 8.00
CA GLU A 202 11.64 -11.67 9.46
C GLU A 202 13.05 -11.67 10.06
N TYR A 203 14.02 -12.17 9.31
CA TYR A 203 15.41 -12.06 9.67
C TYR A 203 15.89 -10.63 9.42
N CYS A 204 16.43 -10.01 10.48
CA CYS A 204 17.00 -8.68 10.35
C CYS A 204 18.46 -8.77 9.91
N PRO A 205 18.81 -8.49 8.66
CA PRO A 205 20.19 -8.55 8.19
C PRO A 205 21.08 -7.54 8.90
N VAL A 206 20.54 -6.36 9.23
CA VAL A 206 21.29 -5.34 9.98
C VAL A 206 21.58 -5.79 11.41
N GLY A 207 20.59 -6.35 12.10
CA GLY A 207 20.76 -6.90 13.43
C GLY A 207 21.72 -8.08 13.48
N GLY A 208 21.69 -8.95 12.49
CA GLY A 208 22.57 -10.11 12.38
C GLY A 208 24.01 -9.74 12.00
N SER A 209 24.20 -8.73 11.15
CA SER A 209 25.54 -8.36 10.63
C SER A 209 26.27 -7.35 11.50
N VAL A 210 25.54 -6.33 11.97
CA VAL A 210 26.14 -5.17 12.68
C VAL A 210 25.81 -5.20 14.17
N GLY A 211 24.67 -5.75 14.53
CA GLY A 211 24.12 -5.67 15.87
C GLY A 211 24.56 -6.78 16.83
N ASN A 212 25.14 -7.86 16.33
CA ASN A 212 25.54 -9.06 17.09
C ASN A 212 24.45 -9.53 18.07
N ALA A 213 23.19 -9.38 17.69
CA ALA A 213 22.08 -9.48 18.63
C ALA A 213 20.98 -10.42 18.13
N ALA A 214 20.62 -11.35 19.00
CA ALA A 214 19.32 -12.02 18.88
C ALA A 214 18.19 -10.97 18.86
N PRO A 215 17.04 -11.25 18.23
CA PRO A 215 15.95 -10.29 18.02
C PRO A 215 15.52 -9.53 19.31
N HIS A 216 15.58 -10.20 20.46
CA HIS A 216 15.24 -9.61 21.76
C HIS A 216 16.30 -8.64 22.34
N LYS A 217 17.50 -8.60 21.75
CA LYS A 217 18.61 -7.70 22.12
C LYS A 217 18.87 -6.62 21.09
N CYS A 218 17.99 -6.49 20.09
CA CYS A 218 18.14 -5.52 19.03
C CYS A 218 18.16 -4.09 19.58
N LYS A 219 19.25 -3.36 19.31
CA LYS A 219 19.42 -1.94 19.66
C LYS A 219 18.88 -1.01 18.57
N THR A 220 18.03 -1.52 17.69
CA THR A 220 17.43 -0.74 16.58
C THR A 220 18.44 -0.01 15.68
N GLN A 221 19.57 -0.66 15.38
CA GLN A 221 20.63 -0.12 14.53
C GLN A 221 20.12 0.40 13.17
N CYS A 222 19.06 -0.24 12.64
CA CYS A 222 18.40 0.19 11.40
C CYS A 222 17.84 1.63 11.44
N LYS A 223 17.66 2.22 12.63
CA LYS A 223 17.23 3.61 12.78
C LYS A 223 18.38 4.61 12.57
N ASN A 224 19.63 4.15 12.56
CA ASN A 224 20.80 5.01 12.47
C ASN A 224 21.24 5.31 11.04
N GLY A 225 20.59 4.73 10.03
CA GLY A 225 20.93 4.98 8.64
C GLY A 225 20.35 3.97 7.66
N VAL A 226 20.69 4.16 6.39
CA VAL A 226 20.39 3.22 5.30
C VAL A 226 21.61 2.31 5.14
N TYR A 227 21.37 1.02 5.09
CA TYR A 227 22.41 -0.01 4.92
C TYR A 227 22.29 -0.60 3.51
N HIS A 228 23.40 -0.61 2.79
CA HIS A 228 23.54 -1.16 1.43
C HIS A 228 24.34 -2.45 1.42
#